data_419acbe11cc37cdb714fea5c00f17602
#
_entry.id   419acbe11cc37cdb714fea5c00f17602
#
_cell.length_a   1.000
_cell.length_b   1.000
_cell.length_c   1.000
_cell.angle_alpha   90.00
_cell.angle_beta   90.00
_cell.angle_gamma   90.00
#
_symmetry.space_group_name_H-M   'P 1'
#
loop_
_entity.id
_entity.type
_entity.pdbx_description
1 polymer ?
#
loop_
_entity_poly.entity_id
_entity_poly.type
_entity_poly.pdbx_seq_one_letter_code
_entity_poly.pdbx_strand_id
1 'polypeptide(L)'
;FKIALLYSGQPRHLKEAFPNHHDTFWKPNDSYQIDVFAHMWYDEKWIGNYFWDQYKDRGRWEADLKEFMIENWNPKAILFEEPKEFEAEDIIPDPRFPHPVNNIISQFYSISQANALKKQYEDDNNFKYDCVVRLRTDEYFQRPIGPINEYNLDSINVLKEWAHVEHGINDHFAFGSSELMDKYLDVYENFVEIAEMGAEINPECIIGFNAQIRHKLPVTKNDWKYVLWRDKK
;
A
#
# COMPACT_ATOMS: atom_id res chain seq x y z
N PHE A 1 -13.88 9.27 -15.65
CA PHE A 1 -12.62 9.10 -14.93
C PHE A 1 -12.71 7.87 -14.03
N LYS A 2 -11.72 6.97 -14.09
CA LYS A 2 -11.70 5.67 -13.39
C LYS A 2 -10.51 5.59 -12.44
N ILE A 3 -10.77 5.20 -11.22
CA ILE A 3 -9.76 5.04 -10.16
C ILE A 3 -9.69 3.57 -9.77
N ALA A 4 -8.48 3.00 -9.76
CA ALA A 4 -8.22 1.73 -9.09
C ALA A 4 -7.67 1.99 -7.69
N LEU A 5 -8.29 1.41 -6.68
CA LEU A 5 -7.88 1.51 -5.29
C LEU A 5 -7.25 0.18 -4.85
N LEU A 6 -5.96 0.18 -4.55
CA LEU A 6 -5.19 -1.01 -4.18
C LEU A 6 -4.98 -1.07 -2.67
N TYR A 7 -5.64 -2.02 -1.99
CA TYR A 7 -5.35 -2.36 -0.60
C TYR A 7 -4.39 -3.54 -0.53
N SER A 8 -3.41 -3.46 0.36
CA SER A 8 -2.41 -4.53 0.51
C SER A 8 -1.90 -4.67 1.94
N GLY A 9 -1.51 -5.88 2.31
CA GLY A 9 -0.94 -6.21 3.60
C GLY A 9 -1.88 -6.96 4.54
N GLN A 10 -1.69 -6.78 5.83
CA GLN A 10 -2.57 -7.35 6.86
C GLN A 10 -3.76 -6.42 7.11
N PRO A 11 -5.00 -6.94 7.27
CA PRO A 11 -6.21 -6.13 7.49
C PRO A 11 -6.30 -5.60 8.93
N ARG A 12 -5.24 -4.94 9.41
CA ARG A 12 -5.17 -4.38 10.76
C ARG A 12 -6.04 -3.14 10.87
N HIS A 13 -6.79 -3.01 11.97
CA HIS A 13 -7.62 -1.84 12.25
C HIS A 13 -8.56 -1.43 11.10
N LEU A 14 -8.86 -2.38 10.21
CA LEU A 14 -9.62 -2.10 9.00
C LEU A 14 -10.99 -1.49 9.30
N LYS A 15 -11.75 -2.09 10.22
CA LYS A 15 -13.10 -1.62 10.55
C LYS A 15 -13.10 -0.23 11.18
N GLU A 16 -12.08 0.04 12.01
CA GLU A 16 -11.93 1.32 12.67
C GLU A 16 -11.47 2.42 11.70
N ALA A 17 -10.61 2.09 10.74
CA ALA A 17 -10.07 3.06 9.78
C ALA A 17 -11.01 3.29 8.58
N PHE A 18 -11.81 2.30 8.20
CA PHE A 18 -12.65 2.36 7.00
C PHE A 18 -13.60 3.57 6.94
N PRO A 19 -14.31 3.99 8.02
CA PRO A 19 -15.11 5.21 8.00
C PRO A 19 -14.29 6.46 7.63
N ASN A 20 -13.04 6.52 8.08
CA ASN A 20 -12.13 7.62 7.70
C ASN A 20 -11.75 7.53 6.22
N HIS A 21 -11.39 6.36 5.70
CA HIS A 21 -11.12 6.19 4.26
C HIS A 21 -12.33 6.60 3.42
N HIS A 22 -13.53 6.20 3.84
CA HIS A 22 -14.77 6.59 3.18
C HIS A 22 -14.93 8.11 3.13
N ASP A 23 -14.82 8.80 4.26
CA ASP A 23 -15.05 10.23 4.36
C ASP A 23 -13.92 11.07 3.73
N THR A 24 -12.67 10.59 3.78
CA THR A 24 -11.50 11.37 3.35
C THR A 24 -11.02 11.05 1.95
N PHE A 25 -11.37 9.88 1.39
CA PHE A 25 -10.98 9.48 0.05
C PHE A 25 -12.17 9.14 -0.86
N TRP A 26 -13.04 8.21 -0.46
CA TRP A 26 -14.13 7.75 -1.33
C TRP A 26 -15.12 8.86 -1.64
N LYS A 27 -15.64 9.52 -0.62
CA LYS A 27 -16.64 10.58 -0.75
C LYS A 27 -16.15 11.80 -1.55
N PRO A 28 -14.92 12.32 -1.37
CA PRO A 28 -14.38 13.39 -2.21
C PRO A 28 -14.22 13.02 -3.68
N ASN A 29 -14.24 11.72 -4.00
CA ASN A 29 -14.04 11.17 -5.34
C ASN A 29 -15.29 10.41 -5.85
N ASP A 30 -16.46 10.55 -5.24
CA ASP A 30 -17.68 9.80 -5.52
C ASP A 30 -18.29 10.07 -6.91
N SER A 31 -17.89 11.15 -7.56
CA SER A 31 -18.24 11.44 -8.96
C SER A 31 -17.49 10.56 -9.96
N TYR A 32 -16.50 9.78 -9.54
CA TYR A 32 -15.71 8.90 -10.38
C TYR A 32 -16.07 7.43 -10.15
N GLN A 33 -15.74 6.60 -11.12
CA GLN A 33 -15.77 5.15 -10.92
C GLN A 33 -14.58 4.73 -10.06
N ILE A 34 -14.84 4.15 -8.88
CA ILE A 34 -13.81 3.61 -7.99
C ILE A 34 -13.95 2.10 -7.97
N ASP A 35 -12.94 1.39 -8.43
CA ASP A 35 -12.85 -0.06 -8.39
C ASP A 35 -11.75 -0.50 -7.42
N VAL A 36 -12.03 -1.48 -6.58
CA VAL A 36 -11.11 -1.95 -5.54
C VAL A 36 -10.46 -3.27 -5.95
N PHE A 37 -9.16 -3.34 -5.72
CA PHE A 37 -8.34 -4.55 -5.81
C PHE A 37 -7.59 -4.74 -4.51
N ALA A 38 -7.51 -5.96 -4.00
CA ALA A 38 -6.85 -6.17 -2.73
C ALA A 38 -6.08 -7.49 -2.67
N HIS A 39 -4.92 -7.44 -2.03
CA HIS A 39 -4.23 -8.64 -1.54
C HIS A 39 -4.08 -8.53 -0.03
N MET A 40 -4.65 -9.50 0.69
CA MET A 40 -4.67 -9.52 2.15
C MET A 40 -3.99 -10.77 2.69
N TRP A 41 -2.94 -10.56 3.50
CA TRP A 41 -2.44 -11.63 4.36
C TRP A 41 -3.52 -11.99 5.38
N TYR A 42 -3.94 -13.24 5.38
CA TYR A 42 -5.01 -13.69 6.26
C TYR A 42 -4.79 -15.15 6.67
N ASP A 43 -4.79 -15.40 7.98
CA ASP A 43 -4.77 -16.74 8.55
C ASP A 43 -5.91 -16.83 9.59
N GLU A 44 -6.77 -17.84 9.47
CA GLU A 44 -7.88 -18.06 10.41
C GLU A 44 -7.40 -18.28 11.86
N LYS A 45 -6.16 -18.76 12.04
CA LYS A 45 -5.52 -18.90 13.36
C LYS A 45 -5.30 -17.56 14.08
N TRP A 46 -5.34 -16.45 13.35
CA TRP A 46 -5.22 -15.11 13.94
C TRP A 46 -6.49 -14.67 14.66
N ILE A 47 -7.66 -15.21 14.29
CA ILE A 47 -8.95 -14.80 14.85
C ILE A 47 -8.93 -14.88 16.37
N GLY A 48 -9.32 -13.78 17.01
CA GLY A 48 -9.31 -13.64 18.47
C GLY A 48 -7.95 -13.31 19.09
N ASN A 49 -6.86 -13.41 18.32
CA ASN A 49 -5.52 -13.03 18.76
C ASN A 49 -5.28 -11.53 18.55
N TYR A 50 -4.29 -10.98 19.26
CA TYR A 50 -3.87 -9.59 19.07
C TYR A 50 -3.11 -9.43 17.74
N PHE A 51 -3.19 -8.26 17.12
CA PHE A 51 -2.40 -7.94 15.92
C PHE A 51 -0.90 -8.06 16.15
N TRP A 52 -0.44 -7.77 17.38
CA TRP A 52 0.92 -8.01 17.87
C TRP A 52 0.89 -8.40 19.34
N ASP A 53 1.53 -9.47 19.70
CA ASP A 53 1.57 -9.96 21.08
C ASP A 53 2.13 -8.93 22.07
N GLN A 54 3.09 -8.14 21.65
CA GLN A 54 3.72 -7.10 22.47
C GLN A 54 2.84 -5.84 22.66
N TYR A 55 1.75 -5.71 21.88
CA TYR A 55 0.86 -4.54 21.88
C TYR A 55 -0.60 -4.97 22.06
N LYS A 56 -0.89 -5.65 23.16
CA LYS A 56 -2.20 -6.26 23.43
C LYS A 56 -3.39 -5.27 23.49
N ASP A 57 -3.11 -4.00 23.64
CA ASP A 57 -4.08 -2.90 23.65
C ASP A 57 -4.40 -2.34 22.27
N ARG A 58 -3.73 -2.82 21.20
CA ARG A 58 -3.81 -2.26 19.84
C ARG A 58 -4.76 -2.99 18.89
N GLY A 59 -5.67 -3.80 19.40
CA GLY A 59 -6.71 -4.47 18.63
C GLY A 59 -6.48 -5.95 18.38
N ARG A 60 -7.56 -6.62 17.97
CA ARG A 60 -7.60 -8.07 17.72
C ARG A 60 -8.15 -8.37 16.35
N TRP A 61 -7.77 -9.53 15.83
CA TRP A 61 -8.34 -10.09 14.61
C TRP A 61 -9.79 -10.52 14.86
N GLU A 62 -10.71 -10.00 14.07
CA GLU A 62 -12.12 -10.33 14.14
C GLU A 62 -12.49 -11.41 13.11
N ALA A 63 -13.47 -12.25 13.46
CA ALA A 63 -13.85 -13.39 12.62
C ALA A 63 -14.48 -12.99 11.27
N ASP A 64 -15.15 -11.82 11.21
CA ASP A 64 -15.91 -11.34 10.07
C ASP A 64 -15.14 -10.32 9.19
N LEU A 65 -13.80 -10.27 9.30
CA LEU A 65 -12.99 -9.33 8.51
C LEU A 65 -13.08 -9.59 7.00
N LYS A 66 -13.15 -10.85 6.56
CA LYS A 66 -13.30 -11.18 5.13
C LYS A 66 -14.64 -10.68 4.60
N GLU A 67 -15.71 -11.00 5.31
CA GLU A 67 -17.06 -10.57 4.98
C GLU A 67 -17.14 -9.04 4.95
N PHE A 68 -16.59 -8.39 5.96
CA PHE A 68 -16.54 -6.94 6.02
C PHE A 68 -15.86 -6.32 4.78
N MET A 69 -14.70 -6.85 4.35
CA MET A 69 -14.00 -6.37 3.16
C MET A 69 -14.83 -6.56 1.89
N ILE A 70 -15.43 -7.74 1.71
CA ILE A 70 -16.25 -8.04 0.54
C ILE A 70 -17.48 -7.12 0.47
N GLU A 71 -18.18 -6.96 1.58
CA GLU A 71 -19.42 -6.17 1.63
C GLU A 71 -19.17 -4.65 1.49
N ASN A 72 -18.13 -4.12 2.12
CA ASN A 72 -17.88 -2.69 2.16
C ASN A 72 -17.02 -2.17 1.00
N TRP A 73 -16.10 -2.97 0.49
CA TRP A 73 -15.28 -2.58 -0.65
C TRP A 73 -15.89 -2.98 -1.99
N ASN A 74 -16.74 -4.00 -2.04
CA ASN A 74 -17.25 -4.60 -3.27
C ASN A 74 -16.15 -4.75 -4.33
N PRO A 75 -15.05 -5.48 -4.00
CA PRO A 75 -13.85 -5.47 -4.81
C PRO A 75 -14.06 -6.15 -6.16
N LYS A 76 -13.41 -5.63 -7.21
CA LYS A 76 -13.34 -6.31 -8.52
C LYS A 76 -12.55 -7.61 -8.44
N ALA A 77 -11.49 -7.59 -7.63
CA ALA A 77 -10.75 -8.80 -7.27
C ALA A 77 -10.12 -8.64 -5.89
N ILE A 78 -10.14 -9.71 -5.12
CA ILE A 78 -9.48 -9.80 -3.82
C ILE A 78 -8.84 -11.19 -3.66
N LEU A 79 -7.61 -11.22 -3.20
CA LEU A 79 -6.87 -12.44 -2.87
C LEU A 79 -6.57 -12.45 -1.38
N PHE A 80 -7.03 -13.49 -0.68
CA PHE A 80 -6.62 -13.80 0.69
C PHE A 80 -5.58 -14.91 0.64
N GLU A 81 -4.44 -14.67 1.27
CA GLU A 81 -3.33 -15.61 1.26
C GLU A 81 -2.75 -15.77 2.67
N GLU A 82 -2.37 -17.00 3.05
CA GLU A 82 -1.66 -17.22 4.31
C GLU A 82 -0.25 -16.58 4.23
N PRO A 83 0.27 -16.02 5.34
CA PRO A 83 1.61 -15.46 5.39
C PRO A 83 2.66 -16.46 4.93
N LYS A 84 3.64 -15.96 4.17
CA LYS A 84 4.77 -16.73 3.64
C LYS A 84 6.08 -16.25 4.26
N GLU A 85 7.04 -17.14 4.31
CA GLU A 85 8.45 -16.79 4.50
C GLU A 85 9.10 -16.58 3.13
N PHE A 86 9.98 -15.60 3.05
CA PHE A 86 10.72 -15.24 1.85
C PHE A 86 12.21 -15.48 2.10
N GLU A 87 12.88 -16.11 1.14
CA GLU A 87 14.33 -16.29 1.18
C GLU A 87 15.03 -14.92 1.02
N ALA A 88 15.88 -14.58 1.99
CA ALA A 88 16.56 -13.29 2.04
C ALA A 88 17.92 -13.39 2.78
N GLU A 89 18.56 -14.56 2.74
CA GLU A 89 19.75 -14.86 3.57
C GLU A 89 20.93 -13.92 3.31
N ASP A 90 21.09 -13.43 2.09
CA ASP A 90 22.19 -12.55 1.68
C ASP A 90 21.87 -11.05 1.80
N ILE A 91 20.65 -10.69 2.23
CA ILE A 91 20.22 -9.29 2.32
C ILE A 91 20.31 -8.80 3.76
N ILE A 92 21.17 -7.81 3.99
CA ILE A 92 21.39 -7.23 5.31
C ILE A 92 20.47 -6.01 5.48
N PRO A 93 19.59 -5.99 6.50
CA PRO A 93 18.75 -4.83 6.77
C PRO A 93 19.59 -3.63 7.22
N ASP A 94 19.07 -2.43 6.99
CA ASP A 94 19.68 -1.20 7.49
C ASP A 94 19.69 -1.22 9.05
N PRO A 95 20.87 -1.14 9.69
CA PRO A 95 20.98 -1.21 11.14
C PRO A 95 20.29 -0.04 11.87
N ARG A 96 20.01 1.07 11.18
CA ARG A 96 19.25 2.22 11.72
C ARG A 96 17.75 1.91 11.83
N PHE A 97 17.26 1.01 10.97
CA PHE A 97 15.86 0.62 10.88
C PHE A 97 15.78 -0.92 10.85
N PRO A 98 15.93 -1.60 12.00
CA PRO A 98 16.09 -3.06 12.06
C PRO A 98 14.75 -3.79 11.83
N HIS A 99 14.12 -3.54 10.69
CA HIS A 99 12.99 -4.36 10.25
C HIS A 99 13.51 -5.68 9.69
N PRO A 100 12.92 -6.82 10.08
CA PRO A 100 13.26 -8.09 9.43
C PRO A 100 13.06 -7.99 7.91
N VAL A 101 14.06 -8.41 7.14
CA VAL A 101 14.01 -8.35 5.67
C VAL A 101 12.79 -9.07 5.13
N ASN A 102 12.44 -10.22 5.74
CA ASN A 102 11.21 -10.95 5.40
C ASN A 102 9.95 -10.07 5.44
N ASN A 103 9.83 -9.18 6.44
CA ASN A 103 8.68 -8.29 6.54
C ASN A 103 8.66 -7.24 5.42
N ILE A 104 9.83 -6.77 5.00
CA ILE A 104 9.97 -5.80 3.89
C ILE A 104 9.56 -6.47 2.58
N ILE A 105 10.08 -7.65 2.30
CA ILE A 105 9.74 -8.42 1.10
C ILE A 105 8.25 -8.79 1.11
N SER A 106 7.72 -9.25 2.23
CA SER A 106 6.29 -9.56 2.42
C SER A 106 5.38 -8.39 2.12
N GLN A 107 5.78 -7.16 2.51
CA GLN A 107 5.04 -5.95 2.18
C GLN A 107 4.99 -5.73 0.67
N PHE A 108 6.15 -5.77 -0.01
CA PHE A 108 6.21 -5.52 -1.45
C PHE A 108 5.57 -6.65 -2.27
N TYR A 109 5.67 -7.89 -1.82
CA TYR A 109 4.91 -9.00 -2.41
C TYR A 109 3.40 -8.71 -2.38
N SER A 110 2.86 -8.33 -1.23
CA SER A 110 1.44 -8.03 -1.11
C SER A 110 1.01 -6.86 -2.01
N ILE A 111 1.84 -5.83 -2.13
CA ILE A 111 1.61 -4.70 -3.05
C ILE A 111 1.60 -5.17 -4.51
N SER A 112 2.58 -5.98 -4.90
CA SER A 112 2.68 -6.54 -6.25
C SER A 112 1.46 -7.39 -6.61
N GLN A 113 0.98 -8.26 -5.68
CA GLN A 113 -0.21 -9.07 -5.91
C GLN A 113 -1.47 -8.23 -6.11
N ALA A 114 -1.67 -7.17 -5.31
CA ALA A 114 -2.81 -6.26 -5.50
C ALA A 114 -2.74 -5.56 -6.87
N ASN A 115 -1.54 -5.12 -7.28
CA ASN A 115 -1.34 -4.52 -8.60
C ASN A 115 -1.53 -5.54 -9.74
N ALA A 116 -1.11 -6.78 -9.56
CA ALA A 116 -1.30 -7.84 -10.56
C ALA A 116 -2.80 -8.11 -10.82
N LEU A 117 -3.64 -8.13 -9.77
CA LEU A 117 -5.10 -8.23 -9.91
C LEU A 117 -5.67 -7.06 -10.72
N LYS A 118 -5.22 -5.83 -10.46
CA LYS A 118 -5.63 -4.64 -11.22
C LYS A 118 -5.20 -4.75 -12.69
N LYS A 119 -3.94 -5.13 -12.95
CA LYS A 119 -3.41 -5.29 -14.33
C LYS A 119 -4.19 -6.35 -15.11
N GLN A 120 -4.48 -7.49 -14.50
CA GLN A 120 -5.27 -8.54 -15.12
C GLN A 120 -6.67 -8.01 -15.49
N TYR A 121 -7.32 -7.26 -14.60
CA TYR A 121 -8.63 -6.68 -14.87
C TYR A 121 -8.59 -5.63 -16.00
N GLU A 122 -7.55 -4.79 -16.06
CA GLU A 122 -7.33 -3.85 -17.14
C GLU A 122 -7.17 -4.57 -18.49
N ASP A 123 -6.38 -5.63 -18.53
CA ASP A 123 -6.09 -6.39 -19.75
C ASP A 123 -7.34 -7.16 -20.23
N ASP A 124 -8.07 -7.81 -19.32
CA ASP A 124 -9.30 -8.53 -19.64
C ASP A 124 -10.42 -7.62 -20.17
N ASN A 125 -10.42 -6.35 -19.78
CA ASN A 125 -11.42 -5.37 -20.16
C ASN A 125 -10.91 -4.33 -21.20
N ASN A 126 -9.68 -4.47 -21.65
CA ASN A 126 -9.04 -3.64 -22.69
C ASN A 126 -9.12 -2.12 -22.40
N PHE A 127 -8.72 -1.72 -21.19
CA PHE A 127 -8.59 -0.31 -20.79
C PHE A 127 -7.46 -0.13 -19.77
N LYS A 128 -7.15 1.12 -19.42
CA LYS A 128 -6.30 1.48 -18.26
C LYS A 128 -7.06 2.42 -17.34
N TYR A 129 -6.79 2.32 -16.02
CA TYR A 129 -7.30 3.29 -15.06
C TYR A 129 -6.60 4.64 -15.25
N ASP A 130 -7.37 5.73 -15.12
CA ASP A 130 -6.82 7.08 -15.17
C ASP A 130 -5.91 7.35 -13.97
N CYS A 131 -6.27 6.79 -12.82
CA CYS A 131 -5.50 6.90 -11.58
C CYS A 131 -5.49 5.55 -10.84
N VAL A 132 -4.33 5.20 -10.29
CA VAL A 132 -4.17 4.08 -9.37
C VAL A 132 -3.71 4.62 -8.02
N VAL A 133 -4.36 4.20 -6.96
CA VAL A 133 -4.08 4.62 -5.59
C VAL A 133 -3.70 3.40 -4.77
N ARG A 134 -2.54 3.44 -4.13
CA ARG A 134 -2.11 2.44 -3.16
C ARG A 134 -2.28 2.98 -1.76
N LEU A 135 -2.92 2.23 -0.88
CA LEU A 135 -3.03 2.56 0.54
C LEU A 135 -3.07 1.30 1.42
N ARG A 136 -2.82 1.53 2.72
CA ARG A 136 -2.91 0.50 3.76
C ARG A 136 -4.30 0.52 4.39
N THR A 137 -4.63 -0.57 5.09
CA THR A 137 -5.91 -0.68 5.81
C THR A 137 -5.96 0.13 7.10
N ASP A 138 -4.80 0.41 7.71
CA ASP A 138 -4.66 1.04 9.03
C ASP A 138 -4.28 2.54 8.97
N GLU A 139 -4.41 3.19 7.82
CA GLU A 139 -4.19 4.63 7.67
C GLU A 139 -5.40 5.44 8.15
N TYR A 140 -5.12 6.58 8.75
CA TYR A 140 -6.12 7.56 9.17
C TYR A 140 -5.72 8.95 8.67
N PHE A 141 -6.41 9.45 7.66
CA PHE A 141 -6.14 10.76 7.08
C PHE A 141 -6.81 11.87 7.90
N GLN A 142 -6.08 12.95 8.12
CA GLN A 142 -6.58 14.11 8.88
C GLN A 142 -7.33 15.12 8.00
N ARG A 143 -7.25 14.98 6.68
CA ARG A 143 -7.92 15.83 5.69
C ARG A 143 -8.37 15.02 4.49
N PRO A 144 -9.43 15.44 3.80
CA PRO A 144 -9.82 14.84 2.53
C PRO A 144 -8.70 14.88 1.49
N ILE A 145 -8.64 13.84 0.67
CA ILE A 145 -7.76 13.71 -0.50
C ILE A 145 -8.65 13.55 -1.72
N GLY A 146 -8.72 14.60 -2.50
CA GLY A 146 -9.58 14.65 -3.70
C GLY A 146 -10.19 16.03 -3.88
N PRO A 147 -10.77 16.30 -5.05
CA PRO A 147 -10.86 15.39 -6.21
C PRO A 147 -9.49 15.00 -6.77
N ILE A 148 -9.30 13.69 -7.00
CA ILE A 148 -7.98 13.13 -7.35
C ILE A 148 -7.46 13.62 -8.72
N ASN A 149 -8.36 13.99 -9.64
CA ASN A 149 -8.03 14.51 -10.96
C ASN A 149 -7.47 15.96 -10.95
N GLU A 150 -7.50 16.64 -9.80
CA GLU A 150 -6.87 17.95 -9.63
C GLU A 150 -5.36 17.87 -9.38
N TYR A 151 -4.84 16.66 -9.10
CA TYR A 151 -3.42 16.41 -8.92
C TYR A 151 -2.73 16.10 -10.24
N ASN A 152 -1.41 16.36 -10.28
CA ASN A 152 -0.60 15.94 -11.43
C ASN A 152 -0.41 14.42 -11.43
N LEU A 153 -1.14 13.70 -12.28
CA LEU A 153 -1.06 12.25 -12.42
C LEU A 153 0.12 11.77 -13.28
N ASP A 154 0.84 12.68 -13.95
CA ASP A 154 2.12 12.39 -14.61
C ASP A 154 3.29 12.36 -13.61
N SER A 155 2.98 12.30 -12.33
CA SER A 155 3.93 12.18 -11.22
C SER A 155 3.39 11.20 -10.18
N ILE A 156 4.29 10.47 -9.51
CA ILE A 156 3.93 9.69 -8.32
C ILE A 156 3.71 10.67 -7.16
N ASN A 157 2.48 10.77 -6.72
CA ASN A 157 2.10 11.61 -5.58
C ASN A 157 2.22 10.81 -4.30
N VAL A 158 3.05 11.27 -3.37
CA VAL A 158 3.31 10.62 -2.08
C VAL A 158 3.17 11.60 -0.93
N LEU A 159 3.07 11.07 0.28
CA LEU A 159 3.15 11.86 1.51
C LEU A 159 4.56 12.43 1.69
N LYS A 160 4.67 13.68 2.16
CA LYS A 160 5.94 14.34 2.42
C LYS A 160 6.63 13.82 3.68
N GLU A 161 5.87 13.30 4.63
CA GLU A 161 6.37 12.79 5.91
C GLU A 161 7.12 11.47 5.75
N TRP A 162 8.01 11.17 6.69
CA TRP A 162 8.79 9.91 6.80
C TRP A 162 9.88 9.69 5.73
N ALA A 163 10.24 10.71 4.97
CA ALA A 163 11.39 10.63 4.05
C ALA A 163 12.68 11.09 4.76
N HIS A 164 13.17 10.29 5.72
CA HIS A 164 14.31 10.67 6.59
C HIS A 164 15.67 10.34 6.01
N VAL A 165 15.74 9.62 4.90
CA VAL A 165 16.96 9.09 4.31
C VAL A 165 17.09 9.52 2.86
N GLU A 166 18.31 9.44 2.34
CA GLU A 166 18.56 9.75 0.93
C GLU A 166 17.72 8.84 0.03
N HIS A 167 17.06 9.44 -0.97
CA HIS A 167 16.08 8.81 -1.85
C HIS A 167 14.82 8.24 -1.18
N GLY A 168 14.68 8.30 0.14
CA GLY A 168 13.51 7.79 0.85
C GLY A 168 12.23 8.58 0.48
N ILE A 169 11.14 7.83 0.30
CA ILE A 169 9.79 8.39 0.14
C ILE A 169 8.83 7.60 1.03
N ASN A 170 7.71 8.21 1.38
CA ASN A 170 6.69 7.52 2.17
C ASN A 170 6.16 6.31 1.39
N ASP A 171 6.17 5.14 2.03
CA ASP A 171 5.78 3.86 1.44
C ASP A 171 4.33 3.47 1.74
N HIS A 172 3.58 4.28 2.51
CA HIS A 172 2.24 3.93 2.95
C HIS A 172 1.17 4.29 1.94
N PHE A 173 1.21 5.50 1.38
CA PHE A 173 0.21 6.03 0.47
C PHE A 173 0.87 6.65 -0.76
N ALA A 174 0.37 6.27 -1.94
CA ALA A 174 0.82 6.83 -3.20
C ALA A 174 -0.27 6.75 -4.27
N PHE A 175 -0.26 7.69 -5.23
CA PHE A 175 -1.07 7.58 -6.44
C PHE A 175 -0.43 8.28 -7.64
N GLY A 176 -0.86 7.87 -8.83
CA GLY A 176 -0.46 8.42 -10.12
C GLY A 176 -1.23 7.74 -11.25
N SER A 177 -0.86 8.00 -12.51
CA SER A 177 -1.42 7.27 -13.64
C SER A 177 -1.12 5.76 -13.53
N SER A 178 -1.96 4.91 -14.14
CA SER A 178 -1.77 3.45 -14.07
C SER A 178 -0.39 3.02 -14.54
N GLU A 179 0.12 3.61 -15.61
CA GLU A 179 1.45 3.28 -16.14
C GLU A 179 2.59 3.63 -15.18
N LEU A 180 2.53 4.79 -14.53
CA LEU A 180 3.55 5.18 -13.56
C LEU A 180 3.48 4.31 -12.31
N MET A 181 2.28 4.02 -11.84
CA MET A 181 2.08 3.17 -10.67
C MET A 181 2.50 1.73 -10.92
N ASP A 182 2.33 1.19 -12.12
CA ASP A 182 2.86 -0.13 -12.48
C ASP A 182 4.38 -0.22 -12.30
N LYS A 183 5.11 0.84 -12.67
CA LYS A 183 6.57 0.92 -12.47
C LYS A 183 6.95 1.18 -10.99
N TYR A 184 6.16 2.01 -10.32
CA TYR A 184 6.38 2.33 -8.90
C TYR A 184 6.20 1.11 -7.99
N LEU A 185 5.24 0.22 -8.30
CA LEU A 185 4.85 -0.92 -7.50
C LEU A 185 5.57 -2.23 -7.88
N ASP A 186 6.49 -2.26 -8.86
CA ASP A 186 7.21 -3.45 -9.32
C ASP A 186 8.43 -3.82 -8.43
N VAL A 187 8.42 -3.35 -7.19
CA VAL A 187 9.55 -3.51 -6.25
C VAL A 187 9.82 -4.97 -5.92
N TYR A 188 8.77 -5.79 -5.71
CA TYR A 188 8.95 -7.19 -5.31
C TYR A 188 9.73 -7.99 -6.35
N GLU A 189 9.35 -7.87 -7.61
CA GLU A 189 9.97 -8.57 -8.73
C GLU A 189 11.43 -8.15 -8.95
N ASN A 190 11.80 -6.98 -8.48
CA ASN A 190 13.11 -6.37 -8.70
C ASN A 190 13.87 -6.11 -7.38
N PHE A 191 13.43 -6.69 -6.28
CA PHE A 191 13.96 -6.38 -4.94
C PHE A 191 15.47 -6.60 -4.83
N VAL A 192 15.97 -7.73 -5.34
CA VAL A 192 17.41 -8.07 -5.33
C VAL A 192 18.19 -7.08 -6.19
N GLU A 193 17.73 -6.79 -7.41
CA GLU A 193 18.35 -5.80 -8.30
C GLU A 193 18.45 -4.43 -7.62
N ILE A 194 17.37 -3.96 -6.99
CA ILE A 194 17.32 -2.67 -6.28
C ILE A 194 18.32 -2.65 -5.12
N ALA A 195 18.42 -3.74 -4.36
CA ALA A 195 19.41 -3.88 -3.29
C ALA A 195 20.84 -3.88 -3.82
N GLU A 196 21.13 -4.62 -4.90
CA GLU A 196 22.44 -4.66 -5.56
C GLU A 196 22.85 -3.31 -6.16
N MET A 197 21.90 -2.50 -6.60
CA MET A 197 22.14 -1.12 -7.05
C MET A 197 22.54 -0.17 -5.90
N GLY A 198 22.45 -0.61 -4.64
CA GLY A 198 22.88 0.13 -3.46
C GLY A 198 21.78 0.81 -2.66
N ALA A 199 20.52 0.41 -2.85
CA ALA A 199 19.43 0.90 -2.01
C ALA A 199 19.61 0.42 -0.55
N GLU A 200 19.38 1.32 0.40
CA GLU A 200 19.31 0.92 1.82
C GLU A 200 18.07 0.04 2.07
N ILE A 201 18.25 -1.03 2.83
CA ILE A 201 17.20 -2.05 3.05
C ILE A 201 16.23 -1.61 4.14
N ASN A 202 15.38 -0.70 3.78
CA ASN A 202 14.15 -0.32 4.50
C ASN A 202 13.05 0.03 3.49
N PRO A 203 11.77 -0.02 3.86
CA PRO A 203 10.67 0.14 2.91
C PRO A 203 10.72 1.47 2.14
N GLU A 204 10.98 2.58 2.83
CA GLU A 204 10.98 3.93 2.26
C GLU A 204 12.13 4.12 1.26
N CYS A 205 13.32 3.58 1.57
CA CYS A 205 14.47 3.67 0.68
C CYS A 205 14.31 2.77 -0.55
N ILE A 206 13.89 1.54 -0.36
CA ILE A 206 13.70 0.58 -1.45
C ILE A 206 12.72 1.13 -2.49
N ILE A 207 11.53 1.55 -2.06
CA ILE A 207 10.52 2.06 -3.00
C ILE A 207 10.94 3.42 -3.59
N GLY A 208 11.59 4.25 -2.81
CA GLY A 208 12.11 5.54 -3.28
C GLY A 208 13.24 5.38 -4.30
N PHE A 209 14.13 4.42 -4.08
CA PHE A 209 15.22 4.09 -5.01
C PHE A 209 14.67 3.50 -6.31
N ASN A 210 13.70 2.57 -6.20
CA ASN A 210 13.00 2.04 -7.36
C ASN A 210 12.37 3.15 -8.20
N ALA A 211 11.64 4.06 -7.57
CA ALA A 211 10.98 5.16 -8.26
C ALA A 211 11.98 6.14 -8.90
N GLN A 212 12.92 6.67 -8.11
CA GLN A 212 13.73 7.82 -8.49
C GLN A 212 15.01 7.45 -9.24
N ILE A 213 15.65 6.33 -8.90
CA ILE A 213 16.92 5.91 -9.49
C ILE A 213 16.72 4.91 -10.63
N ARG A 214 16.00 3.81 -10.35
CA ARG A 214 15.79 2.75 -11.33
C ARG A 214 14.89 3.20 -12.47
N HIS A 215 13.71 3.70 -12.17
CA HIS A 215 12.71 4.12 -13.18
C HIS A 215 12.75 5.60 -13.53
N LYS A 216 13.44 6.44 -12.76
CA LYS A 216 13.51 7.91 -12.96
C LYS A 216 12.12 8.56 -13.05
N LEU A 217 11.18 8.08 -12.22
CA LEU A 217 9.83 8.62 -12.18
C LEU A 217 9.82 10.01 -11.54
N PRO A 218 9.01 10.94 -12.03
CA PRO A 218 8.73 12.18 -11.30
C PRO A 218 7.96 11.86 -10.01
N VAL A 219 8.38 12.45 -8.90
CA VAL A 219 7.77 12.27 -7.58
C VAL A 219 7.36 13.61 -7.01
N THR A 220 6.09 13.75 -6.64
CA THR A 220 5.52 14.92 -5.97
C THR A 220 5.23 14.58 -4.51
N LYS A 221 5.88 15.31 -3.58
CA LYS A 221 5.67 15.15 -2.13
C LYS A 221 4.61 16.14 -1.66
N ASN A 222 3.50 15.64 -1.15
CA ASN A 222 2.33 16.42 -0.74
C ASN A 222 2.23 16.54 0.78
N ASP A 223 1.74 17.68 1.27
CA ASP A 223 1.58 18.00 2.70
C ASP A 223 0.29 17.37 3.30
N TRP A 224 -0.13 16.21 2.85
CA TRP A 224 -1.24 15.51 3.51
C TRP A 224 -0.80 15.01 4.89
N LYS A 225 -1.74 15.01 5.82
CA LYS A 225 -1.50 14.54 7.18
C LYS A 225 -2.27 13.26 7.42
N TYR A 226 -1.55 12.24 7.89
CA TYR A 226 -2.12 10.99 8.33
C TYR A 226 -1.40 10.49 9.58
N VAL A 227 -2.02 9.52 10.24
CA VAL A 227 -1.42 8.69 11.28
C VAL A 227 -1.80 7.24 11.02
N LEU A 228 -1.01 6.29 11.49
CA LEU A 228 -1.49 4.92 11.55
C LEU A 228 -2.51 4.81 12.68
N TRP A 229 -3.61 4.09 12.46
CA TRP A 229 -4.68 3.97 13.46
C TRP A 229 -4.15 3.54 14.84
N ARG A 230 -3.19 2.63 14.86
CA ARG A 230 -2.51 2.16 16.07
C ARG A 230 -1.87 3.28 16.91
N ASP A 231 -1.53 4.39 16.28
CA ASP A 231 -0.86 5.54 16.89
C ASP A 231 -1.84 6.68 17.21
N LYS A 232 -3.14 6.47 16.87
CA LYS A 232 -4.21 7.42 17.17
C LYS A 232 -4.50 7.39 18.68
N LYS A 233 -4.20 8.50 19.35
CA LYS A 233 -4.48 8.73 20.77
C LYS A 233 -5.78 9.50 20.94
#